data_bbe0d7a025c33006b5030ee74c16f72b
#
_entry.id   bbe0d7a025c33006b5030ee74c16f72b
#
_cell.length_a   1.000
_cell.length_b   1.000
_cell.length_c   1.000
_cell.angle_alpha   90.00
_cell.angle_beta   90.00
_cell.angle_gamma   90.00
#
_symmetry.space_group_name_H-M   'P 1'
#
loop_
_entity.id
_entity.type
_entity.pdbx_description
1 polymer ?
#
loop_
_entity_poly.entity_id
_entity_poly.type
_entity_poly.pdbx_seq_one_letter_code
_entity_poly.pdbx_strand_id
1 'polypeptide(L)' 'MAEVRRRRTYKTAGPEGEFGCYWERAKDASGEFDSIIANNNLEGTGRVTLNKGEYFKTNRCQEWKRVG' A
#
# COMPACT_ATOMS: atom_id res chain seq x y z
N MET A 1 -7.57 -7.12 3.41
CA MET A 1 -7.02 -6.65 2.11
C MET A 1 -8.19 -6.20 1.24
N ALA A 2 -8.12 -5.00 0.68
CA ALA A 2 -9.21 -4.40 -0.09
C ALA A 2 -8.89 -4.38 -1.58
N GLU A 3 -9.87 -4.72 -2.38
CA GLU A 3 -9.73 -4.65 -3.83
C GLU A 3 -9.86 -3.21 -4.31
N VAL A 4 -8.95 -2.81 -5.19
CA VAL A 4 -8.94 -1.48 -5.78
C VAL A 4 -9.90 -1.46 -6.97
N ARG A 5 -10.89 -0.58 -6.95
CA ARG A 5 -11.91 -0.52 -7.99
C ARG A 5 -11.60 0.50 -9.08
N ARG A 6 -10.74 1.48 -8.79
CA ARG A 6 -10.28 2.48 -9.73
C ARG A 6 -8.83 2.80 -9.45
N ARG A 7 -8.12 3.22 -10.49
CA ARG A 7 -6.76 3.69 -10.32
C ARG A 7 -6.77 4.96 -9.47
N ARG A 8 -5.99 4.94 -8.38
CA ARG A 8 -5.86 6.06 -7.44
C ARG A 8 -4.44 6.14 -6.92
N THR A 9 -4.00 7.36 -6.64
CA THR A 9 -2.73 7.58 -5.96
C THR A 9 -3.00 8.00 -4.53
N TYR A 10 -2.28 7.39 -3.59
CA TYR A 10 -2.39 7.67 -2.17
C TYR A 10 -1.05 8.08 -1.61
N LYS A 11 -1.09 8.89 -0.57
CA LYS A 11 0.09 9.36 0.13
C LYS A 11 -0.09 9.15 1.61
N THR A 12 0.97 8.74 2.30
CA THR A 12 1.02 8.67 3.77
C THR A 12 2.15 9.53 4.28
N ALA A 13 1.99 10.06 5.50
CA ALA A 13 3.07 10.77 6.17
C ALA A 13 4.18 9.82 6.63
N GLY A 14 3.94 8.52 6.61
CA GLY A 14 4.94 7.52 6.95
C GLY A 14 4.55 6.67 8.13
N PRO A 15 5.55 6.15 8.85
CA PRO A 15 5.29 5.28 10.00
C PRO A 15 4.52 5.99 11.11
N GLU A 16 3.65 5.25 11.77
CA GLU A 16 2.97 5.77 12.96
C GLU A 16 3.79 5.55 14.23
N GLY A 17 4.88 4.80 14.14
CA GLY A 17 5.76 4.48 15.28
C GLY A 17 7.17 4.20 14.82
N GLU A 18 7.90 3.39 15.61
CA GLU A 18 9.33 3.14 15.39
C GLU A 18 9.62 2.05 14.36
N PHE A 19 8.63 1.29 13.94
CA PHE A 19 8.87 0.06 13.17
C PHE A 19 8.62 0.18 11.68
N GLY A 20 8.62 1.39 11.15
CA GLY A 20 8.43 1.59 9.72
C GLY A 20 6.96 1.49 9.30
N CYS A 21 6.74 1.73 8.03
CA CYS A 21 5.41 1.69 7.41
C CYS A 21 5.48 0.74 6.23
N TYR A 22 4.87 -0.43 6.36
CA TYR A 22 4.90 -1.43 5.30
C TYR A 22 3.67 -1.32 4.41
N TRP A 23 3.87 -1.46 3.10
CA TRP A 23 2.76 -1.58 2.16
C TRP A 23 3.10 -2.59 1.08
N GLU A 24 2.07 -3.17 0.49
CA GLU A 24 2.23 -4.05 -0.66
C GLU A 24 1.04 -3.92 -1.60
N ARG A 25 1.31 -4.12 -2.89
CA ARG A 25 0.31 -4.26 -3.93
C ARG A 25 0.36 -5.68 -4.44
N ALA A 26 -0.79 -6.32 -4.57
CA ALA A 26 -0.87 -7.70 -5.02
C ALA A 26 -1.87 -7.85 -6.16
N LYS A 27 -1.67 -8.86 -7.00
CA LYS A 27 -2.56 -9.12 -8.13
C LYS A 27 -3.81 -9.90 -7.73
N ASP A 28 -3.78 -10.54 -6.54
CA ASP A 28 -4.92 -11.27 -6.01
C ASP A 28 -4.84 -11.29 -4.48
N ALA A 29 -5.85 -11.88 -3.85
CA ALA A 29 -5.97 -11.90 -2.39
C ALA A 29 -5.44 -13.18 -1.75
N SER A 30 -4.60 -13.96 -2.45
CA SER A 30 -4.10 -15.23 -1.92
C SER A 30 -3.16 -15.08 -0.74
N GLY A 31 -2.48 -13.94 -0.65
CA GLY A 31 -1.47 -13.72 0.38
C GLY A 31 -0.13 -14.36 0.08
N GLU A 32 0.05 -14.94 -1.10
CA GLU A 32 1.29 -15.58 -1.49
C GLU A 32 2.31 -14.57 -2.03
N PHE A 33 3.60 -14.87 -1.84
CA PHE A 33 4.66 -13.97 -2.27
C PHE A 33 4.66 -13.68 -3.76
N ASP A 34 4.35 -14.67 -4.59
CA ASP A 34 4.36 -14.48 -6.03
C ASP A 34 3.15 -13.68 -6.52
N SER A 35 2.21 -13.36 -5.65
CA SER A 35 1.11 -12.47 -5.97
C SER A 35 1.47 -11.00 -5.76
N ILE A 36 2.56 -10.71 -5.08
CA ILE A 36 2.97 -9.35 -4.78
C ILE A 36 3.58 -8.69 -6.01
N ILE A 37 2.98 -7.57 -6.43
CA ILE A 37 3.47 -6.80 -7.57
C ILE A 37 4.59 -5.87 -7.13
N ALA A 38 4.42 -5.24 -5.96
CA ALA A 38 5.39 -4.31 -5.41
C ALA A 38 5.17 -4.18 -3.92
N ASN A 39 6.22 -3.90 -3.18
CA ASN A 39 6.14 -3.65 -1.75
C ASN A 39 7.30 -2.77 -1.31
N ASN A 40 7.18 -2.20 -0.14
CA ASN A 40 8.26 -1.42 0.45
C ASN A 40 8.00 -1.22 1.94
N ASN A 41 9.06 -0.90 2.67
CA ASN A 41 8.97 -0.51 4.06
C ASN A 41 9.47 0.94 4.17
N LEU A 42 8.56 1.86 4.43
CA LEU A 42 8.86 3.29 4.43
C LEU A 42 9.36 3.73 5.80
N GLU A 43 10.34 4.61 5.81
CA GLU A 43 10.83 5.25 7.03
C GLU A 43 10.41 6.72 7.09
N GLY A 44 9.76 7.21 6.06
CA GLY A 44 9.25 8.56 5.95
C GLY A 44 8.03 8.58 5.06
N THR A 45 7.73 9.72 4.45
CA THR A 45 6.58 9.85 3.57
C THR A 45 6.66 8.91 2.38
N GLY A 46 5.51 8.47 1.90
CA GLY A 46 5.45 7.61 0.73
C GLY A 46 4.22 7.88 -0.10
N ARG A 47 4.31 7.48 -1.37
CA ARG A 47 3.23 7.62 -2.33
C ARG A 47 3.10 6.31 -3.11
N VAL A 48 1.88 5.83 -3.27
CA VAL A 48 1.62 4.58 -3.99
C VAL A 48 0.46 4.80 -4.94
N THR A 49 0.63 4.36 -6.19
CA THR A 49 -0.46 4.33 -7.17
C THR A 49 -1.00 2.91 -7.24
N LEU A 50 -2.30 2.77 -7.01
CA LEU A 50 -2.99 1.50 -7.06
C LEU A 50 -3.82 1.44 -8.32
N ASN A 51 -3.73 0.34 -9.05
CA ASN A 51 -4.47 0.13 -10.29
C ASN A 51 -5.71 -0.72 -10.04
N LYS A 52 -6.71 -0.57 -10.92
CA LYS A 52 -7.92 -1.35 -10.82
C LYS A 52 -7.61 -2.85 -10.79
N GLY A 53 -8.27 -3.56 -9.89
CA GLY A 53 -8.11 -5.00 -9.75
C GLY A 53 -6.98 -5.43 -8.84
N GLU A 54 -6.17 -4.49 -8.38
CA GLU A 54 -5.11 -4.81 -7.43
C GLU A 54 -5.65 -4.84 -5.99
N TYR A 55 -4.87 -5.46 -5.12
CA TYR A 55 -5.16 -5.51 -3.68
C TYR A 55 -4.07 -4.78 -2.94
N PHE A 56 -4.46 -3.96 -1.98
CA PHE A 56 -3.53 -3.13 -1.20
C PHE A 56 -3.56 -3.56 0.26
N LYS A 57 -2.37 -3.81 0.81
CA LYS A 57 -2.20 -4.13 2.21
C LYS A 57 -1.17 -3.20 2.80
N THR A 58 -1.42 -2.72 4.02
CA THR A 58 -0.52 -1.79 4.69
C THR A 58 -0.52 -2.07 6.19
N ASN A 59 0.59 -1.76 6.86
CA ASN A 59 0.75 -2.01 8.27
C ASN A 59 1.63 -0.95 8.92
N ARG A 60 1.20 -0.44 10.06
CA ARG A 60 1.94 0.53 10.87
C ARG A 60 2.18 1.86 10.17
N CYS A 61 1.28 2.25 9.27
CA CYS A 61 1.36 3.51 8.56
C CYS A 61 0.36 4.51 9.13
N GLN A 62 0.72 5.78 9.06
CA GLN A 62 -0.26 6.83 9.26
C GLN A 62 -1.26 6.79 8.11
N GLU A 63 -2.38 7.46 8.29
CA GLU A 63 -3.47 7.43 7.32
C GLU A 63 -2.99 7.66 5.89
N TRP A 64 -3.49 6.86 4.96
CA TRP A 64 -3.29 7.06 3.54
C TRP A 64 -4.36 7.98 3.01
N LYS A 65 -3.95 9.05 2.33
CA LYS A 65 -4.87 10.04 1.77
C LYS A 65 -4.77 10.03 0.26
N ARG A 66 -5.92 10.08 -0.39
CA ARG A 66 -5.95 10.11 -1.85
C ARG A 66 -5.46 11.46 -2.36
N VAL A 67 -4.53 11.43 -3.33
CA VAL A 67 -3.97 12.64 -3.94
C VAL A 67 -4.08 12.63 -5.47
N GLY A 68 -4.67 11.62 -6.01
CA GLY A 68 -4.86 11.55 -7.45
C GLY A 68 -5.90 10.56 -7.91
#